data_c049b48e6b5c749f8aabf6761f9df38e
#
_entry.id   c049b48e6b5c749f8aabf6761f9df38e
#
_cell.length_a   1.000
_cell.length_b   1.000
_cell.length_c   1.000
_cell.angle_alpha   90.00
_cell.angle_beta   90.00
_cell.angle_gamma   90.00
#
_symmetry.space_group_name_H-M   'P 1'
#
loop_
_entity.id
_entity.type
_entity.pdbx_description
1 polymer ?
#
loop_
_entity_poly.entity_id
_entity_poly.type
_entity_poly.pdbx_seq_one_letter_code
_entity_poly.pdbx_strand_id
1 'polypeptide(L)'
;EIAQCLVGSEMCIRDRHNVNQTFRELYTGKWVSTGISKGGQTTCLYRAWFPDDVDFSVPYVAPLNRGVEDGRHEPFLRKVGTKKDRQKIEAFQIEILKHKDEIVPMLEKFCKDKKLEFRIPIAEVLDYCVLEYPFALWQWGTPTSVIPPLTSDAKTLFYHLVDISGPDYFAENQPNISFFVQAARELGYYGYDTKPFRKYLTIDSSRGYLNRIMLPKELVDKVEYRPELYHKVYDFLRDNDPKMIFIYGEVDPWSATRVPIFKGKVNEQVYIQPGGSHRARIGNMPEDMKEKILTQINKWLAE
;
A
#
# COMPACT_ATOMS: atom_id res chain seq x y z
N GLU A 1 1.37 13.32 18.14
CA GLU A 1 1.26 12.24 17.13
C GLU A 1 2.62 11.85 16.52
N ILE A 2 3.49 12.82 16.15
CA ILE A 2 4.84 12.53 15.63
C ILE A 2 5.68 11.75 16.64
N ALA A 3 5.57 12.05 17.93
CA ALA A 3 6.28 11.36 18.99
C ALA A 3 5.87 9.87 19.10
N GLN A 4 4.61 9.53 18.89
CA GLN A 4 4.14 8.13 18.88
C GLN A 4 4.73 7.32 17.71
N CYS A 5 4.93 7.95 16.55
CA CYS A 5 5.58 7.30 15.41
C CYS A 5 7.06 7.04 15.62
N LEU A 6 7.73 7.86 16.45
CA LEU A 6 9.14 7.67 16.82
C LEU A 6 9.35 6.52 17.81
N VAL A 7 8.30 6.09 18.52
CA VAL A 7 8.39 5.02 19.53
C VAL A 7 8.27 3.62 18.93
N GLY A 8 7.84 3.50 17.66
CA GLY A 8 7.77 2.25 16.90
C GLY A 8 6.45 1.48 17.05
N SER A 9 6.20 0.57 16.09
CA SER A 9 5.00 -0.27 16.04
C SER A 9 4.85 -1.17 17.27
N GLU A 10 5.94 -1.58 17.90
CA GLU A 10 5.92 -2.50 19.05
C GLU A 10 5.11 -1.94 20.22
N MET A 11 5.20 -0.64 20.49
CA MET A 11 4.42 -0.04 21.57
C MET A 11 2.92 -0.09 21.27
N CYS A 12 2.51 0.25 20.05
CA CYS A 12 1.11 0.16 19.65
C CYS A 12 0.59 -1.28 19.68
N ILE A 13 1.44 -2.27 19.42
CA ILE A 13 1.09 -3.68 19.51
C ILE A 13 0.90 -4.11 20.98
N ARG A 14 1.76 -3.65 21.89
CA ARG A 14 1.61 -3.88 23.34
C ARG A 14 0.35 -3.23 23.92
N ASP A 15 0.01 -2.02 23.48
CA ASP A 15 -1.26 -1.38 23.89
C ASP A 15 -2.46 -2.21 23.49
N ARG A 16 -2.47 -2.79 22.29
CA ARG A 16 -3.53 -3.70 21.82
C ARG A 16 -3.61 -4.96 22.65
N HIS A 17 -2.46 -5.52 23.05
CA HIS A 17 -2.39 -6.65 23.97
C HIS A 17 -3.05 -6.30 25.31
N ASN A 18 -2.68 -5.18 25.92
CA ASN A 18 -3.25 -4.74 27.19
C ASN A 18 -4.77 -4.53 27.10
N VAL A 19 -5.24 -3.92 26.01
CA VAL A 19 -6.68 -3.76 25.73
C VAL A 19 -7.36 -5.13 25.60
N ASN A 20 -6.76 -6.07 24.85
CA ASN A 20 -7.28 -7.42 24.70
C ASN A 20 -7.40 -8.12 26.05
N GLN A 21 -6.34 -8.11 26.88
CA GLN A 21 -6.35 -8.73 28.20
C GLN A 21 -7.46 -8.15 29.10
N THR A 22 -7.62 -6.82 29.11
CA THR A 22 -8.68 -6.16 29.88
C THR A 22 -10.09 -6.60 29.43
N PHE A 23 -10.33 -6.68 28.13
CA PHE A 23 -11.65 -7.07 27.64
C PHE A 23 -11.90 -8.58 27.73
N ARG A 24 -10.88 -9.41 27.79
CA ARG A 24 -11.04 -10.86 28.04
C ARG A 24 -11.61 -11.18 29.42
N GLU A 25 -11.46 -10.28 30.38
CA GLU A 25 -12.11 -10.42 31.70
C GLU A 25 -13.65 -10.27 31.58
N LEU A 26 -14.12 -9.56 30.57
CA LEU A 26 -15.56 -9.28 30.36
C LEU A 26 -16.21 -10.18 29.30
N TYR A 27 -15.42 -10.60 28.30
CA TYR A 27 -15.91 -11.34 27.13
C TYR A 27 -15.19 -12.68 27.00
N THR A 28 -15.92 -13.77 27.17
CA THR A 28 -15.39 -15.15 27.18
C THR A 28 -15.48 -15.87 25.83
N GLY A 29 -16.02 -15.23 24.80
CA GLY A 29 -16.15 -15.82 23.45
C GLY A 29 -14.84 -15.87 22.67
N LYS A 30 -14.94 -16.30 21.40
CA LYS A 30 -13.81 -16.33 20.47
C LYS A 30 -13.35 -14.91 20.09
N TRP A 31 -12.04 -14.73 20.05
CA TRP A 31 -11.39 -13.48 19.71
C TRP A 31 -10.78 -13.56 18.31
N VAL A 32 -11.09 -12.57 17.49
CA VAL A 32 -10.61 -12.49 16.09
C VAL A 32 -9.91 -11.17 15.87
N SER A 33 -8.70 -11.19 15.33
CA SER A 33 -8.06 -9.99 14.86
C SER A 33 -8.23 -9.81 13.35
N THR A 34 -8.53 -8.61 12.93
CA THR A 34 -8.69 -8.26 11.51
C THR A 34 -8.23 -6.83 11.25
N GLY A 35 -7.89 -6.54 10.02
CA GLY A 35 -7.49 -5.21 9.59
C GLY A 35 -7.27 -5.17 8.09
N ILE A 36 -7.28 -3.97 7.53
CA ILE A 36 -7.17 -3.70 6.11
C ILE A 36 -5.89 -2.92 5.83
N SER A 37 -5.13 -3.28 4.80
CA SER A 37 -3.93 -2.55 4.36
C SER A 37 -2.91 -2.43 5.51
N LYS A 38 -2.53 -1.23 5.95
CA LYS A 38 -1.73 -1.02 7.17
C LYS A 38 -2.36 -1.72 8.39
N GLY A 39 -3.69 -1.71 8.52
CA GLY A 39 -4.40 -2.45 9.58
C GLY A 39 -4.23 -3.96 9.47
N GLY A 40 -4.20 -4.50 8.25
CA GLY A 40 -3.87 -5.90 7.98
C GLY A 40 -2.42 -6.23 8.34
N GLN A 41 -1.48 -5.36 8.00
CA GLN A 41 -0.08 -5.46 8.43
C GLN A 41 0.04 -5.44 9.96
N THR A 42 -0.69 -4.54 10.63
CA THR A 42 -0.78 -4.49 12.11
C THR A 42 -1.34 -5.79 12.68
N THR A 43 -2.33 -6.41 12.01
CA THR A 43 -2.88 -7.73 12.39
C THR A 43 -1.80 -8.82 12.34
N CYS A 44 -0.97 -8.83 11.30
CA CYS A 44 0.16 -9.77 11.20
C CYS A 44 1.19 -9.54 12.30
N LEU A 45 1.55 -8.28 12.57
CA LEU A 45 2.45 -7.91 13.66
C LEU A 45 1.90 -8.35 15.01
N TYR A 46 0.65 -8.02 15.30
CA TYR A 46 -0.02 -8.39 16.54
C TYR A 46 0.00 -9.92 16.77
N ARG A 47 -0.36 -10.69 15.74
CA ARG A 47 -0.34 -12.15 15.80
C ARG A 47 1.07 -12.72 16.03
N ALA A 48 2.10 -12.10 15.46
CA ALA A 48 3.49 -12.54 15.63
C ALA A 48 4.08 -12.21 17.00
N TRP A 49 3.60 -11.15 17.67
CA TRP A 49 4.03 -10.79 19.04
C TRP A 49 3.23 -11.47 20.13
N PHE A 50 1.92 -11.61 19.95
CA PHE A 50 0.98 -12.16 20.91
C PHE A 50 0.13 -13.26 20.26
N PRO A 51 0.74 -14.42 19.97
CA PRO A 51 0.08 -15.48 19.20
C PRO A 51 -1.17 -16.06 19.86
N ASP A 52 -1.27 -15.98 21.19
CA ASP A 52 -2.36 -16.56 21.97
C ASP A 52 -3.48 -15.58 22.31
N ASP A 53 -3.34 -14.31 21.92
CA ASP A 53 -4.33 -13.25 22.19
C ASP A 53 -5.61 -13.39 21.37
N VAL A 54 -5.58 -14.11 20.27
CA VAL A 54 -6.74 -14.31 19.39
C VAL A 54 -6.78 -15.73 18.86
N ASP A 55 -7.99 -16.25 18.68
CA ASP A 55 -8.21 -17.60 18.17
C ASP A 55 -7.79 -17.73 16.71
N PHE A 56 -8.10 -16.73 15.90
CA PHE A 56 -7.64 -16.64 14.51
C PHE A 56 -7.56 -15.18 14.01
N SER A 57 -6.94 -15.00 12.84
CA SER A 57 -6.75 -13.66 12.25
C SER A 57 -7.15 -13.64 10.77
N VAL A 58 -7.72 -12.50 10.34
CA VAL A 58 -8.10 -12.29 8.93
C VAL A 58 -7.53 -10.94 8.45
N PRO A 59 -6.24 -10.88 8.08
CA PRO A 59 -5.65 -9.68 7.47
C PRO A 59 -6.06 -9.54 6.00
N TYR A 60 -6.52 -8.33 5.61
CA TYR A 60 -6.91 -7.97 4.26
C TYR A 60 -5.85 -7.10 3.60
N VAL A 61 -5.46 -7.44 2.38
CA VAL A 61 -4.54 -6.69 1.51
C VAL A 61 -3.32 -6.14 2.28
N ALA A 62 -2.79 -7.00 3.14
CA ALA A 62 -1.73 -6.68 4.08
C ALA A 62 -0.35 -6.85 3.42
N PRO A 63 0.39 -5.77 3.13
CA PRO A 63 1.74 -5.91 2.60
C PRO A 63 2.72 -6.38 3.68
N LEU A 64 3.72 -7.12 3.28
CA LEU A 64 4.89 -7.47 4.10
C LEU A 64 6.14 -7.03 3.34
N ASN A 65 6.43 -5.71 3.39
CA ASN A 65 7.59 -5.15 2.69
C ASN A 65 8.87 -5.45 3.47
N ARG A 66 9.99 -5.61 2.75
CA ARG A 66 11.32 -5.90 3.29
C ARG A 66 12.32 -4.76 3.10
N GLY A 67 11.84 -3.58 2.72
CA GLY A 67 12.66 -2.39 2.50
C GLY A 67 11.82 -1.17 2.19
N VAL A 68 12.42 0.02 2.30
CA VAL A 68 11.76 1.31 2.01
C VAL A 68 11.35 1.41 0.55
N GLU A 69 12.13 0.84 -0.35
CA GLU A 69 11.81 0.70 -1.77
C GLU A 69 11.84 -0.78 -2.14
N ASP A 70 10.77 -1.50 -1.78
CA ASP A 70 10.69 -2.94 -2.01
C ASP A 70 10.62 -3.24 -3.51
N GLY A 71 11.69 -3.82 -4.05
CA GLY A 71 11.85 -4.08 -5.47
C GLY A 71 10.90 -5.11 -6.08
N ARG A 72 9.90 -5.62 -5.34
CA ARG A 72 8.86 -6.53 -5.86
C ARG A 72 7.72 -5.79 -6.55
N HIS A 73 7.49 -4.52 -6.26
CA HIS A 73 6.39 -3.74 -6.85
C HIS A 73 6.61 -3.42 -8.33
N GLU A 74 7.80 -3.01 -8.73
CA GLU A 74 8.09 -2.71 -10.13
C GLU A 74 7.90 -3.91 -11.07
N PRO A 75 8.44 -5.12 -10.79
CA PRO A 75 8.17 -6.30 -11.60
C PRO A 75 6.69 -6.70 -11.63
N PHE A 76 5.95 -6.44 -10.56
CA PHE A 76 4.50 -6.66 -10.52
C PHE A 76 3.79 -5.73 -11.48
N LEU A 77 4.05 -4.42 -11.42
CA LEU A 77 3.45 -3.42 -12.30
C LEU A 77 3.76 -3.67 -13.79
N ARG A 78 4.90 -4.29 -14.10
CA ARG A 78 5.24 -4.71 -15.46
C ARG A 78 4.47 -5.95 -15.95
N LYS A 79 3.73 -6.64 -15.09
CA LYS A 79 3.01 -7.89 -15.41
C LYS A 79 1.52 -7.81 -15.17
N VAL A 80 1.04 -6.96 -14.28
CA VAL A 80 -0.37 -6.83 -13.91
C VAL A 80 -1.25 -6.44 -15.09
N GLY A 81 -2.47 -6.99 -15.14
CA GLY A 81 -3.41 -6.77 -16.23
C GLY A 81 -2.93 -7.30 -17.58
N THR A 82 -3.50 -6.80 -18.67
CA THR A 82 -3.08 -7.17 -20.02
C THR A 82 -1.91 -6.30 -20.51
N LYS A 83 -1.20 -6.78 -21.53
CA LYS A 83 -0.17 -5.99 -22.22
C LYS A 83 -0.76 -4.68 -22.77
N LYS A 84 -1.98 -4.71 -23.29
CA LYS A 84 -2.69 -3.56 -23.84
C LYS A 84 -2.96 -2.51 -22.76
N ASP A 85 -3.38 -2.94 -21.57
CA ASP A 85 -3.60 -2.04 -20.43
C ASP A 85 -2.31 -1.31 -20.04
N ARG A 86 -1.24 -2.07 -19.86
CA ARG A 86 0.07 -1.47 -19.48
C ARG A 86 0.59 -0.49 -20.54
N GLN A 87 0.45 -0.82 -21.82
CA GLN A 87 0.81 0.08 -22.93
C GLN A 87 -0.03 1.36 -22.93
N LYS A 88 -1.33 1.26 -22.64
CA LYS A 88 -2.22 2.41 -22.55
C LYS A 88 -1.84 3.34 -21.39
N ILE A 89 -1.53 2.74 -20.22
CA ILE A 89 -1.07 3.46 -19.03
C ILE A 89 0.25 4.20 -19.33
N GLU A 90 1.26 3.50 -19.86
CA GLU A 90 2.56 4.10 -20.18
C GLU A 90 2.43 5.21 -21.23
N ALA A 91 1.61 5.01 -22.27
CA ALA A 91 1.37 6.01 -23.29
C ALA A 91 0.72 7.28 -22.72
N PHE A 92 -0.24 7.13 -21.79
CA PHE A 92 -0.85 8.24 -21.07
C PHE A 92 0.18 9.00 -20.22
N GLN A 93 1.01 8.30 -19.46
CA GLN A 93 2.07 8.90 -18.65
C GLN A 93 3.04 9.72 -19.52
N ILE A 94 3.46 9.18 -20.67
CA ILE A 94 4.33 9.88 -21.63
C ILE A 94 3.64 11.11 -22.19
N GLU A 95 2.35 11.03 -22.49
CA GLU A 95 1.61 12.16 -23.06
C GLU A 95 1.49 13.32 -22.06
N ILE A 96 1.18 13.05 -20.80
CA ILE A 96 1.23 14.05 -19.73
C ILE A 96 2.60 14.75 -19.69
N LEU A 97 3.67 13.98 -19.72
CA LEU A 97 5.03 14.51 -19.63
C LEU A 97 5.45 15.33 -20.86
N LYS A 98 4.88 15.07 -22.01
CA LYS A 98 5.10 15.89 -23.22
C LYS A 98 4.39 17.25 -23.14
N HIS A 99 3.26 17.31 -22.43
CA HIS A 99 2.48 18.53 -22.23
C HIS A 99 2.86 19.31 -20.95
N LYS A 100 4.08 19.11 -20.42
CA LYS A 100 4.54 19.77 -19.18
C LYS A 100 4.36 21.29 -19.19
N ASP A 101 4.69 21.94 -20.30
CA ASP A 101 4.62 23.41 -20.41
C ASP A 101 3.19 23.95 -20.21
N GLU A 102 2.18 23.15 -20.58
CA GLU A 102 0.77 23.49 -20.39
C GLU A 102 0.25 23.00 -19.03
N ILE A 103 0.68 21.82 -18.58
CA ILE A 103 0.14 21.14 -17.39
C ILE A 103 0.72 21.70 -16.10
N VAL A 104 2.01 22.04 -16.03
CA VAL A 104 2.65 22.59 -14.83
C VAL A 104 1.94 23.85 -14.32
N PRO A 105 1.60 24.86 -15.15
CA PRO A 105 0.81 26.00 -14.69
C PRO A 105 -0.59 25.63 -14.17
N MET A 106 -1.24 24.62 -14.77
CA MET A 106 -2.54 24.13 -14.27
C MET A 106 -2.40 23.46 -12.91
N LEU A 107 -1.34 22.64 -12.72
CA LEU A 107 -1.04 21.98 -11.45
C LEU A 107 -0.70 23.00 -10.35
N GLU A 108 0.09 24.03 -10.68
CA GLU A 108 0.41 25.11 -9.74
C GLU A 108 -0.86 25.82 -9.24
N LYS A 109 -1.75 26.19 -10.18
CA LYS A 109 -3.04 26.78 -9.84
C LYS A 109 -3.89 25.83 -8.98
N PHE A 110 -4.00 24.57 -9.37
CA PHE A 110 -4.74 23.55 -8.63
C PHE A 110 -4.22 23.39 -7.19
N CYS A 111 -2.90 23.29 -7.02
CA CYS A 111 -2.27 23.16 -5.69
C CYS A 111 -2.52 24.40 -4.83
N LYS A 112 -2.43 25.61 -5.41
CA LYS A 112 -2.72 26.86 -4.72
C LYS A 112 -4.19 26.93 -4.27
N ASP A 113 -5.12 26.57 -5.14
CA ASP A 113 -6.57 26.58 -4.83
C ASP A 113 -6.90 25.56 -3.72
N LYS A 114 -6.19 24.42 -3.66
CA LYS A 114 -6.30 23.39 -2.63
C LYS A 114 -5.44 23.63 -1.38
N LYS A 115 -4.62 24.70 -1.36
CA LYS A 115 -3.68 25.04 -0.27
C LYS A 115 -2.71 23.88 0.05
N LEU A 116 -2.23 23.20 -0.99
CA LEU A 116 -1.22 22.15 -0.87
C LEU A 116 0.17 22.78 -0.81
N GLU A 117 1.00 22.30 0.12
CA GLU A 117 2.36 22.78 0.34
C GLU A 117 3.37 21.70 -0.05
N PHE A 118 4.45 22.11 -0.74
CA PHE A 118 5.49 21.19 -1.23
C PHE A 118 6.87 21.77 -0.97
N ARG A 119 7.84 20.91 -0.63
CA ARG A 119 9.25 21.29 -0.52
C ARG A 119 10.03 21.15 -1.83
N ILE A 120 9.41 20.62 -2.86
CA ILE A 120 10.00 20.42 -4.18
C ILE A 120 9.27 21.28 -5.21
N PRO A 121 9.93 21.64 -6.34
CA PRO A 121 9.29 22.38 -7.43
C PRO A 121 8.04 21.67 -7.97
N ILE A 122 7.04 22.44 -8.41
CA ILE A 122 5.77 21.87 -8.94
C ILE A 122 6.00 20.96 -10.15
N ALA A 123 7.03 21.24 -10.98
CA ALA A 123 7.39 20.36 -12.10
C ALA A 123 7.84 18.96 -11.60
N GLU A 124 8.52 18.86 -10.47
CA GLU A 124 8.87 17.58 -9.84
C GLU A 124 7.64 16.91 -9.21
N VAL A 125 6.71 17.70 -8.65
CA VAL A 125 5.42 17.16 -8.15
C VAL A 125 4.65 16.48 -9.28
N LEU A 126 4.61 17.10 -10.48
CA LEU A 126 4.02 16.49 -11.66
C LEU A 126 4.68 15.16 -12.01
N ASP A 127 6.02 15.10 -11.97
CA ASP A 127 6.76 13.86 -12.24
C ASP A 127 6.32 12.74 -11.27
N TYR A 128 6.18 13.05 -9.98
CA TYR A 128 5.72 12.07 -8.99
C TYR A 128 4.27 11.68 -9.18
N CYS A 129 3.36 12.58 -9.54
CA CYS A 129 1.98 12.23 -9.89
C CYS A 129 1.95 11.25 -11.09
N VAL A 130 2.79 11.48 -12.10
CA VAL A 130 2.88 10.60 -13.26
C VAL A 130 3.47 9.24 -12.90
N LEU A 131 4.49 9.19 -12.05
CA LEU A 131 5.11 7.94 -11.60
C LEU A 131 4.18 7.11 -10.71
N GLU A 132 3.35 7.77 -9.89
CA GLU A 132 2.35 7.14 -9.01
C GLU A 132 1.14 6.58 -9.79
N TYR A 133 0.86 7.13 -10.97
CA TYR A 133 -0.35 6.84 -11.73
C TYR A 133 -0.66 5.34 -11.90
N PRO A 134 0.26 4.46 -12.35
CA PRO A 134 -0.03 3.05 -12.49
C PRO A 134 -0.31 2.36 -11.15
N PHE A 135 0.37 2.76 -10.09
CA PHE A 135 0.15 2.19 -8.76
C PHE A 135 -1.25 2.53 -8.25
N ALA A 136 -1.62 3.79 -8.25
CA ALA A 136 -2.93 4.26 -7.81
C ALA A 136 -4.07 3.68 -8.65
N LEU A 137 -3.91 3.63 -9.98
CA LEU A 137 -4.93 3.08 -10.88
C LEU A 137 -5.24 1.62 -10.56
N TRP A 138 -4.21 0.77 -10.44
CA TRP A 138 -4.40 -0.64 -10.12
C TRP A 138 -4.83 -0.87 -8.68
N GLN A 139 -4.29 -0.12 -7.72
CA GLN A 139 -4.67 -0.21 -6.32
C GLN A 139 -6.18 -0.04 -6.13
N TRP A 140 -6.77 0.93 -6.79
CA TRP A 140 -8.20 1.20 -6.64
C TRP A 140 -9.09 0.43 -7.62
N GLY A 141 -8.50 -0.32 -8.55
CA GLY A 141 -9.21 -1.10 -9.55
C GLY A 141 -9.90 -0.22 -10.58
N THR A 142 -9.31 0.92 -10.90
CA THR A 142 -9.82 1.82 -11.93
C THR A 142 -9.59 1.17 -13.30
N PRO A 143 -10.64 0.96 -14.12
CA PRO A 143 -10.49 0.31 -15.41
C PRO A 143 -9.73 1.19 -16.40
N THR A 144 -8.82 0.61 -17.18
CA THR A 144 -8.05 1.37 -18.19
C THR A 144 -8.92 1.95 -19.30
N SER A 145 -10.18 1.52 -19.42
CA SER A 145 -11.15 2.11 -20.37
C SER A 145 -11.44 3.58 -20.10
N VAL A 146 -11.34 4.05 -18.86
CA VAL A 146 -11.60 5.46 -18.50
C VAL A 146 -10.45 6.40 -18.82
N ILE A 147 -9.26 5.88 -19.16
CA ILE A 147 -8.12 6.70 -19.59
C ILE A 147 -8.51 7.45 -20.88
N PRO A 148 -8.44 8.78 -20.91
CA PRO A 148 -8.85 9.56 -22.08
C PRO A 148 -7.99 9.27 -23.32
N PRO A 149 -8.49 9.52 -24.51
CA PRO A 149 -7.69 9.46 -25.73
C PRO A 149 -6.47 10.38 -25.63
N LEU A 150 -5.33 9.94 -26.17
CA LEU A 150 -4.08 10.76 -26.15
C LEU A 150 -4.20 12.05 -26.99
N THR A 151 -5.20 12.14 -27.85
CA THR A 151 -5.53 13.34 -28.64
C THR A 151 -6.39 14.35 -27.87
N SER A 152 -6.73 14.06 -26.60
CA SER A 152 -7.46 14.99 -25.76
C SER A 152 -6.60 16.22 -25.45
N ASP A 153 -7.25 17.36 -25.14
CA ASP A 153 -6.54 18.55 -24.71
C ASP A 153 -5.80 18.36 -23.37
N ALA A 154 -4.79 19.18 -23.12
CA ALA A 154 -3.97 19.12 -21.91
C ALA A 154 -4.82 19.23 -20.64
N LYS A 155 -5.93 19.97 -20.66
CA LYS A 155 -6.84 20.13 -19.52
C LYS A 155 -7.55 18.82 -19.17
N THR A 156 -8.06 18.11 -20.16
CA THR A 156 -8.71 16.80 -19.98
C THR A 156 -7.73 15.77 -19.44
N LEU A 157 -6.51 15.72 -20.00
CA LEU A 157 -5.45 14.83 -19.55
C LEU A 157 -5.04 15.15 -18.10
N PHE A 158 -4.88 16.43 -17.78
CA PHE A 158 -4.52 16.90 -16.43
C PHE A 158 -5.55 16.50 -15.38
N TYR A 159 -6.84 16.76 -15.59
CA TYR A 159 -7.85 16.42 -14.61
C TYR A 159 -7.98 14.91 -14.41
N HIS A 160 -7.82 14.12 -15.46
CA HIS A 160 -7.78 12.66 -15.30
C HIS A 160 -6.56 12.21 -14.47
N LEU A 161 -5.38 12.81 -14.69
CA LEU A 161 -4.19 12.49 -13.87
C LEU A 161 -4.45 12.77 -12.39
N VAL A 162 -4.93 13.99 -12.05
CA VAL A 162 -5.13 14.39 -10.65
C VAL A 162 -6.26 13.62 -9.96
N ASP A 163 -7.23 13.12 -10.70
CA ASP A 163 -8.30 12.26 -10.16
C ASP A 163 -7.79 10.87 -9.77
N ILE A 164 -6.74 10.37 -10.42
CA ILE A 164 -6.16 9.04 -10.16
C ILE A 164 -4.98 9.13 -9.19
N SER A 165 -4.05 10.03 -9.41
CA SER A 165 -2.80 10.21 -8.67
C SER A 165 -2.54 11.70 -8.39
N GLY A 166 -3.38 12.28 -7.53
CA GLY A 166 -3.36 13.69 -7.22
C GLY A 166 -2.12 14.14 -6.45
N PRO A 167 -1.78 15.44 -6.53
CA PRO A 167 -0.61 16.01 -5.87
C PRO A 167 -0.72 16.04 -4.34
N ASP A 168 -1.92 16.00 -3.80
CA ASP A 168 -2.20 15.98 -2.35
C ASP A 168 -1.49 14.84 -1.63
N TYR A 169 -1.26 13.72 -2.32
CA TYR A 169 -0.50 12.59 -1.81
C TYR A 169 0.95 12.95 -1.43
N PHE A 170 1.57 13.89 -2.15
CA PHE A 170 2.95 14.33 -1.96
C PHE A 170 3.08 15.63 -1.17
N ALA A 171 1.97 16.21 -0.70
CA ALA A 171 1.98 17.47 0.03
C ALA A 171 2.58 17.32 1.44
N GLU A 172 3.32 18.33 1.91
CA GLU A 172 3.87 18.37 3.28
C GLU A 172 2.77 18.43 4.35
N ASN A 173 1.63 19.02 4.04
CA ASN A 173 0.49 19.17 4.95
C ASN A 173 -0.57 18.07 4.80
N GLN A 174 -0.23 16.94 4.16
CA GLN A 174 -1.15 15.79 4.03
C GLN A 174 -1.34 15.07 5.37
N PRO A 175 -2.51 14.43 5.62
CA PRO A 175 -2.88 13.90 6.94
C PRO A 175 -2.16 12.62 7.36
N ASN A 176 -1.47 11.92 6.44
CA ASN A 176 -0.89 10.60 6.68
C ASN A 176 0.61 10.61 7.00
N ILE A 177 1.16 11.76 7.42
CA ILE A 177 2.59 11.92 7.73
C ILE A 177 3.10 10.86 8.71
N SER A 178 2.33 10.57 9.76
CA SER A 178 2.69 9.57 10.77
C SER A 178 2.86 8.16 10.17
N PHE A 179 2.02 7.82 9.18
CA PHE A 179 2.16 6.57 8.44
C PHE A 179 3.45 6.53 7.62
N PHE A 180 3.81 7.62 6.92
CA PHE A 180 5.04 7.65 6.12
C PHE A 180 6.30 7.58 6.97
N VAL A 181 6.31 8.19 8.16
CA VAL A 181 7.41 8.03 9.12
C VAL A 181 7.53 6.56 9.54
N GLN A 182 6.42 5.89 9.82
CA GLN A 182 6.43 4.48 10.19
C GLN A 182 6.83 3.59 8.99
N ALA A 183 6.39 3.91 7.77
CA ALA A 183 6.78 3.19 6.56
C ALA A 183 8.29 3.30 6.30
N ALA A 184 8.85 4.50 6.40
CA ALA A 184 10.27 4.75 6.23
C ALA A 184 11.13 4.04 7.28
N ARG A 185 10.62 3.95 8.52
CA ARG A 185 11.36 3.38 9.64
C ARG A 185 11.29 1.85 9.70
N GLU A 186 10.14 1.23 9.44
CA GLU A 186 9.96 -0.18 9.78
C GLU A 186 8.96 -0.97 8.93
N LEU A 187 7.93 -0.33 8.31
CA LEU A 187 6.95 -1.07 7.54
C LEU A 187 7.38 -1.31 6.09
N GLY A 188 8.33 -0.50 5.59
CA GLY A 188 8.72 -0.51 4.21
C GLY A 188 7.67 0.09 3.26
N TYR A 189 8.07 0.32 2.01
CA TYR A 189 7.23 0.96 1.00
C TYR A 189 7.63 0.52 -0.41
N TYR A 190 7.28 1.28 -1.44
CA TYR A 190 7.63 1.01 -2.83
C TYR A 190 8.47 2.13 -3.45
N GLY A 191 9.14 1.82 -4.54
CA GLY A 191 9.85 2.78 -5.39
C GLY A 191 9.19 2.90 -6.76
N TYR A 192 9.73 3.79 -7.60
CA TYR A 192 9.23 4.03 -8.96
C TYR A 192 10.24 3.62 -10.03
N ASP A 193 9.76 3.06 -11.14
CA ASP A 193 10.55 2.84 -12.35
C ASP A 193 10.58 4.11 -13.21
N THR A 194 11.67 4.85 -13.16
CA THR A 194 11.86 6.07 -13.94
C THR A 194 12.38 5.80 -15.36
N LYS A 195 12.84 4.58 -15.66
CA LYS A 195 13.55 4.26 -16.93
C LYS A 195 12.76 4.59 -18.19
N PRO A 196 11.44 4.27 -18.30
CA PRO A 196 10.68 4.57 -19.51
C PRO A 196 10.52 6.08 -19.76
N PHE A 197 10.65 6.89 -18.73
CA PHE A 197 10.29 8.31 -18.72
C PHE A 197 11.48 9.26 -18.64
N ARG A 198 12.72 8.78 -18.52
CA ARG A 198 13.94 9.57 -18.25
C ARG A 198 14.09 10.84 -19.08
N LYS A 199 13.77 10.78 -20.38
CA LYS A 199 13.92 11.92 -21.28
C LYS A 199 12.86 13.00 -21.11
N TYR A 200 11.82 12.74 -20.31
CA TYR A 200 10.71 13.63 -20.07
C TYR A 200 10.64 14.13 -18.62
N LEU A 201 11.25 13.40 -17.69
CA LEU A 201 11.23 13.74 -16.26
C LEU A 201 12.12 14.97 -15.99
N THR A 202 11.71 15.79 -15.02
CA THR A 202 12.50 16.86 -14.43
C THR A 202 13.49 16.30 -13.39
N ILE A 203 13.06 15.26 -12.67
CA ILE A 203 13.89 14.59 -11.67
C ILE A 203 14.90 13.65 -12.34
N ASP A 204 16.12 13.62 -11.82
CA ASP A 204 17.15 12.64 -12.24
C ASP A 204 16.90 11.24 -11.66
N SER A 205 16.34 11.17 -10.45
CA SER A 205 16.08 9.93 -9.73
C SER A 205 14.92 10.08 -8.76
N SER A 206 14.09 9.03 -8.65
CA SER A 206 13.05 8.91 -7.62
C SER A 206 13.55 8.23 -6.34
N ARG A 207 14.82 7.77 -6.32
CA ARG A 207 15.36 7.02 -5.19
C ARG A 207 15.33 7.87 -3.90
N GLY A 208 14.87 7.26 -2.82
CA GLY A 208 14.75 7.91 -1.52
C GLY A 208 13.61 8.94 -1.43
N TYR A 209 12.66 8.93 -2.38
CA TYR A 209 11.59 9.91 -2.42
C TYR A 209 10.76 9.92 -1.12
N LEU A 210 10.51 8.74 -0.52
CA LEU A 210 9.73 8.64 0.71
C LEU A 210 10.36 9.49 1.82
N ASN A 211 11.67 9.36 2.04
CA ASN A 211 12.36 10.17 3.05
C ASN A 211 12.44 11.65 2.62
N ARG A 212 12.76 11.91 1.36
CA ARG A 212 13.04 13.25 0.85
C ARG A 212 11.80 14.16 0.83
N ILE A 213 10.63 13.64 0.48
CA ILE A 213 9.44 14.46 0.24
C ILE A 213 8.24 14.12 1.11
N MET A 214 8.15 12.87 1.65
CA MET A 214 6.98 12.44 2.41
C MET A 214 7.16 12.56 3.94
N LEU A 215 8.39 12.66 4.43
CA LEU A 215 8.67 12.81 5.86
C LEU A 215 8.65 14.27 6.28
N PRO A 216 8.35 14.58 7.57
CA PRO A 216 8.60 15.89 8.14
C PRO A 216 10.06 16.31 7.92
N LYS A 217 10.28 17.60 7.63
CA LYS A 217 11.60 18.14 7.27
C LYS A 217 12.68 17.83 8.32
N GLU A 218 12.28 17.81 9.58
CA GLU A 218 13.15 17.54 10.72
C GLU A 218 13.60 16.08 10.81
N LEU A 219 12.95 15.17 10.06
CA LEU A 219 13.18 13.72 10.09
C LEU A 219 13.85 13.18 8.83
N VAL A 220 14.01 13.98 7.77
CA VAL A 220 14.48 13.53 6.44
C VAL A 220 15.77 12.70 6.54
N ASP A 221 16.78 13.15 7.28
CA ASP A 221 18.08 12.49 7.41
C ASP A 221 18.25 11.72 8.74
N LYS A 222 17.17 11.54 9.50
CA LYS A 222 17.23 10.94 10.84
C LYS A 222 16.51 9.59 10.93
N VAL A 223 15.74 9.24 9.91
CA VAL A 223 14.98 7.98 9.88
C VAL A 223 15.75 6.93 9.09
N GLU A 224 16.19 5.90 9.80
CA GLU A 224 16.81 4.72 9.21
C GLU A 224 15.80 3.56 9.21
N TYR A 225 15.77 2.79 8.13
CA TYR A 225 14.92 1.62 8.03
C TYR A 225 15.43 0.48 8.92
N ARG A 226 14.52 -0.12 9.65
CA ARG A 226 14.75 -1.25 10.55
C ARG A 226 13.90 -2.43 10.11
N PRO A 227 14.53 -3.54 9.66
CA PRO A 227 13.82 -4.69 9.10
C PRO A 227 13.25 -5.65 10.14
N GLU A 228 13.37 -5.36 11.45
CA GLU A 228 13.02 -6.28 12.54
C GLU A 228 11.56 -6.70 12.49
N LEU A 229 10.64 -5.78 12.13
CA LEU A 229 9.22 -6.11 11.99
C LEU A 229 8.98 -7.11 10.85
N TYR A 230 9.64 -6.90 9.72
CA TYR A 230 9.59 -7.85 8.61
C TYR A 230 10.05 -9.23 9.04
N HIS A 231 11.24 -9.31 9.65
CA HIS A 231 11.82 -10.58 10.08
C HIS A 231 10.95 -11.28 11.12
N LYS A 232 10.42 -10.54 12.10
CA LYS A 232 9.55 -11.10 13.12
C LYS A 232 8.29 -11.76 12.53
N VAL A 233 7.61 -11.10 11.59
CA VAL A 233 6.42 -11.68 10.93
C VAL A 233 6.83 -12.84 10.01
N TYR A 234 7.89 -12.67 9.22
CA TYR A 234 8.37 -13.69 8.30
C TYR A 234 8.77 -14.98 9.03
N ASP A 235 9.56 -14.87 10.11
CA ASP A 235 10.01 -16.02 10.91
C ASP A 235 8.84 -16.67 11.63
N PHE A 236 7.92 -15.88 12.18
CA PHE A 236 6.72 -16.40 12.82
C PHE A 236 5.87 -17.25 11.86
N LEU A 237 5.61 -16.77 10.65
CA LEU A 237 4.85 -17.49 9.63
C LEU A 237 5.62 -18.71 9.08
N ARG A 238 6.96 -18.62 8.96
CA ARG A 238 7.79 -19.74 8.55
C ARG A 238 7.77 -20.89 9.57
N ASP A 239 7.94 -20.58 10.84
CA ASP A 239 8.21 -21.54 11.88
C ASP A 239 6.92 -22.08 12.56
N ASN A 240 5.78 -21.39 12.41
CA ASN A 240 4.50 -21.76 12.97
C ASN A 240 3.45 -22.00 11.89
N ASP A 241 2.28 -22.54 12.25
CA ASP A 241 1.09 -22.71 11.40
C ASP A 241 -0.13 -22.03 12.06
N PRO A 242 -0.13 -20.70 12.19
CA PRO A 242 -1.18 -19.97 12.87
C PRO A 242 -2.50 -20.04 12.09
N LYS A 243 -3.64 -20.04 12.80
CA LYS A 243 -4.96 -19.90 12.17
C LYS A 243 -5.10 -18.49 11.57
N MET A 244 -4.70 -18.33 10.32
CA MET A 244 -4.73 -17.05 9.58
C MET A 244 -5.24 -17.22 8.15
N ILE A 245 -6.15 -16.34 7.74
CA ILE A 245 -6.65 -16.26 6.37
C ILE A 245 -6.28 -14.91 5.80
N PHE A 246 -5.36 -14.91 4.84
CA PHE A 246 -4.91 -13.72 4.12
C PHE A 246 -5.74 -13.50 2.86
N ILE A 247 -6.27 -12.30 2.70
CA ILE A 247 -7.09 -11.91 1.53
C ILE A 247 -6.32 -10.87 0.73
N TYR A 248 -6.15 -11.10 -0.58
CA TYR A 248 -5.46 -10.20 -1.50
C TYR A 248 -6.25 -9.98 -2.79
N GLY A 249 -5.95 -8.91 -3.50
CA GLY A 249 -6.44 -8.67 -4.87
C GLY A 249 -5.38 -9.00 -5.90
N GLU A 250 -5.77 -9.63 -7.02
CA GLU A 250 -4.83 -10.03 -8.08
C GLU A 250 -4.16 -8.84 -8.76
N VAL A 251 -4.90 -7.73 -8.93
CA VAL A 251 -4.37 -6.53 -9.60
C VAL A 251 -3.87 -5.46 -8.63
N ASP A 252 -4.02 -5.69 -7.33
CA ASP A 252 -3.53 -4.77 -6.30
C ASP A 252 -1.99 -4.76 -6.24
N PRO A 253 -1.31 -3.61 -6.47
CA PRO A 253 0.14 -3.55 -6.39
C PRO A 253 0.70 -3.96 -5.03
N TRP A 254 -0.05 -3.75 -3.95
CA TRP A 254 0.35 -4.21 -2.60
C TRP A 254 0.42 -5.73 -2.48
N SER A 255 -0.27 -6.46 -3.36
CA SER A 255 -0.16 -7.93 -3.44
C SER A 255 1.19 -8.42 -3.96
N ALA A 256 2.02 -7.53 -4.53
CA ALA A 256 3.41 -7.83 -4.87
C ALA A 256 4.24 -8.22 -3.63
N THR A 257 3.88 -7.64 -2.49
CA THR A 257 4.56 -7.85 -1.20
C THR A 257 3.69 -8.63 -0.20
N ARG A 258 2.73 -9.44 -0.69
CA ARG A 258 1.96 -10.35 0.16
C ARG A 258 2.86 -11.28 0.96
N VAL A 259 2.32 -11.85 2.02
CA VAL A 259 3.01 -12.86 2.82
C VAL A 259 3.45 -14.05 1.95
N PRO A 260 4.60 -14.66 2.25
CA PRO A 260 5.03 -15.87 1.55
C PRO A 260 4.11 -17.05 1.89
N ILE A 261 3.96 -17.97 0.95
CA ILE A 261 3.24 -19.24 1.18
C ILE A 261 4.28 -20.32 1.48
N PHE A 262 4.27 -20.82 2.70
CA PHE A 262 5.17 -21.89 3.14
C PHE A 262 4.54 -23.27 2.91
N LYS A 263 5.36 -24.25 2.51
CA LYS A 263 4.90 -25.63 2.32
C LYS A 263 4.51 -26.28 3.64
N GLY A 264 3.47 -27.11 3.62
CA GLY A 264 3.02 -27.88 4.79
C GLY A 264 2.13 -27.12 5.77
N LYS A 265 1.81 -25.85 5.51
CA LYS A 265 0.85 -25.09 6.31
C LYS A 265 -0.59 -25.55 6.00
N VAL A 266 -1.38 -25.73 7.04
CA VAL A 266 -2.79 -26.14 6.95
C VAL A 266 -3.71 -25.01 7.42
N ASN A 267 -3.29 -24.29 8.45
CA ASN A 267 -4.07 -23.21 9.07
C ASN A 267 -3.75 -21.83 8.47
N GLU A 268 -2.56 -21.67 7.89
CA GLU A 268 -2.20 -20.47 7.15
C GLU A 268 -2.70 -20.57 5.69
N GLN A 269 -3.72 -19.79 5.35
CA GLN A 269 -4.37 -19.83 4.04
C GLN A 269 -4.30 -18.46 3.36
N VAL A 270 -4.01 -18.45 2.04
CA VAL A 270 -3.92 -17.24 1.23
C VAL A 270 -4.91 -17.34 0.08
N TYR A 271 -5.82 -16.37 -0.01
CA TYR A 271 -6.80 -16.23 -1.07
C TYR A 271 -6.53 -14.96 -1.88
N ILE A 272 -6.48 -15.09 -3.19
CA ILE A 272 -6.27 -13.98 -4.12
C ILE A 272 -7.52 -13.85 -4.98
N GLN A 273 -8.23 -12.73 -4.84
CA GLN A 273 -9.43 -12.44 -5.63
C GLN A 273 -9.04 -12.21 -7.10
N PRO A 274 -9.55 -13.00 -8.06
CA PRO A 274 -9.33 -12.78 -9.48
C PRO A 274 -9.82 -11.38 -9.90
N GLY A 275 -8.97 -10.61 -10.59
CA GLY A 275 -9.27 -9.23 -10.98
C GLY A 275 -9.47 -8.27 -9.80
N GLY A 276 -9.30 -8.72 -8.56
CA GLY A 276 -9.50 -7.93 -7.35
C GLY A 276 -8.42 -6.88 -7.15
N SER A 277 -8.83 -5.69 -6.67
CA SER A 277 -7.96 -4.57 -6.28
C SER A 277 -7.73 -4.55 -4.77
N HIS A 278 -7.23 -3.43 -4.24
CA HIS A 278 -7.11 -3.19 -2.78
C HIS A 278 -8.46 -3.26 -2.03
N ARG A 279 -9.55 -3.36 -2.78
CA ARG A 279 -10.91 -3.54 -2.27
C ARG A 279 -11.32 -5.01 -2.09
N ALA A 280 -10.40 -5.97 -2.25
CA ALA A 280 -10.67 -7.39 -2.03
C ALA A 280 -11.09 -7.67 -0.59
N ARG A 281 -12.25 -8.30 -0.41
CA ARG A 281 -12.84 -8.68 0.89
C ARG A 281 -13.55 -10.02 0.74
N ILE A 282 -13.79 -10.74 1.82
CA ILE A 282 -14.58 -12.00 1.80
C ILE A 282 -15.94 -11.77 1.13
N GLY A 283 -16.59 -10.64 1.43
CA GLY A 283 -17.92 -10.33 0.91
C GLY A 283 -18.02 -10.13 -0.61
N ASN A 284 -16.91 -9.82 -1.28
CA ASN A 284 -16.85 -9.65 -2.74
C ASN A 284 -15.97 -10.68 -3.47
N MET A 285 -15.58 -11.76 -2.79
CA MET A 285 -14.92 -12.93 -3.40
C MET A 285 -15.87 -13.69 -4.33
N PRO A 286 -15.34 -14.41 -5.35
CA PRO A 286 -16.10 -15.46 -6.03
C PRO A 286 -16.74 -16.42 -5.03
N GLU A 287 -17.96 -16.89 -5.31
CA GLU A 287 -18.77 -17.62 -4.32
C GLU A 287 -18.07 -18.90 -3.81
N ASP A 288 -17.40 -19.63 -4.69
CA ASP A 288 -16.63 -20.84 -4.33
C ASP A 288 -15.48 -20.54 -3.35
N MET A 289 -14.80 -19.40 -3.51
CA MET A 289 -13.75 -18.95 -2.57
C MET A 289 -14.37 -18.51 -1.26
N LYS A 290 -15.45 -17.74 -1.33
CA LYS A 290 -16.17 -17.24 -0.15
C LYS A 290 -16.68 -18.40 0.72
N GLU A 291 -17.30 -19.42 0.10
CA GLU A 291 -17.75 -20.62 0.81
C GLU A 291 -16.61 -21.34 1.52
N LYS A 292 -15.45 -21.53 0.86
CA LYS A 292 -14.26 -22.14 1.47
C LYS A 292 -13.78 -21.35 2.68
N ILE A 293 -13.68 -20.03 2.54
CA ILE A 293 -13.24 -19.14 3.62
C ILE A 293 -14.22 -19.21 4.81
N LEU A 294 -15.52 -19.07 4.55
CA LEU A 294 -16.55 -19.10 5.60
C LEU A 294 -16.63 -20.47 6.29
N THR A 295 -16.50 -21.54 5.54
CA THR A 295 -16.43 -22.92 6.10
C THR A 295 -15.26 -23.07 7.06
N GLN A 296 -14.07 -22.54 6.68
CA GLN A 296 -12.90 -22.61 7.55
C GLN A 296 -13.06 -21.72 8.79
N ILE A 297 -13.62 -20.52 8.66
CA ILE A 297 -13.92 -19.64 9.79
C ILE A 297 -14.91 -20.31 10.74
N ASN A 298 -16.01 -20.85 10.22
CA ASN A 298 -17.02 -21.54 11.04
C ASN A 298 -16.42 -22.75 11.78
N LYS A 299 -15.53 -23.49 11.12
CA LYS A 299 -14.80 -24.58 11.78
C LYS A 299 -14.00 -24.06 12.97
N TRP A 300 -13.22 -22.99 12.81
CA TRP A 300 -12.41 -22.43 13.90
C TRP A 300 -13.26 -21.80 15.03
N LEU A 301 -14.42 -21.27 14.69
CA LEU A 301 -15.37 -20.75 15.70
C LEU A 301 -16.00 -21.88 16.54
N ALA A 302 -16.12 -23.09 15.97
CA ALA A 302 -16.68 -24.25 16.66
C ALA A 302 -15.67 -25.04 17.52
N GLU A 303 -14.39 -24.87 17.30
CA GLU A 303 -13.29 -25.45 18.11
C GLU A 303 -13.12 -24.72 19.44
#